data_f332766830e44668d0e4ada766ba5739
#
_entry.id   f332766830e44668d0e4ada766ba5739
#
_cell.length_a   1.000
_cell.length_b   1.000
_cell.length_c   1.000
_cell.angle_alpha   90.00
_cell.angle_beta   90.00
_cell.angle_gamma   90.00
#
_symmetry.space_group_name_H-M   'P 1'
#
loop_
_entity.id
_entity.type
_entity.pdbx_description
1 polymer ?
#
loop_
_entity_poly.entity_id
_entity_poly.type
_entity_poly.pdbx_seq_one_letter_code
_entity_poly.pdbx_strand_id
1 'polypeptide(L)'
;MYAKGTGRCVIIHIEFDSGELIMIRKEQLRLYAITDTSWLNGASLIDVVENVLKNGATFLQLREKNASHDEIVAKAKAIKPIARKYGVPFVIDDDVQAALEADADGVHIGQSDTDYMTARSILGDNKIIGMTAKTVEQAKEAESLGADYIGTGAVFGSSTKKDAVYIPRERLIEVAGSVNIPVVAIGGIDYDNCGELAGTGVDGIAVVSAIFAADDPGLATKELYLKTGRVFNYHRDFIFDMDGTILDSMPYWRNVSKEYAMQYVDKLPDDFDERTYVMDLDECSAYFRDELGINTDAATMRQTAVDIMTRHYSTDIPAKDGMLELIRREHEAGSCMCIFTSSDRGCVDAALNRLGIADCFNNIFTVYDIPYNKKNPESYKLIAEKMHFKPEYTWVYEDVLHGIESARQGGFKICAVYDEDSKKHWNEICALADEIRDIRNN
;
A
#
# COMPACT_ATOMS: atom_id res chain seq x y z
N MET A 1 22.07 -21.58 -20.95
CA MET A 1 20.71 -21.42 -21.48
C MET A 1 19.91 -20.80 -20.35
N TYR A 2 19.85 -19.44 -20.28
CA TYR A 2 19.19 -18.71 -19.23
C TYR A 2 17.81 -18.25 -19.74
N ALA A 3 16.75 -18.69 -19.07
CA ALA A 3 15.40 -18.23 -19.35
C ALA A 3 15.22 -16.82 -18.78
N LYS A 4 14.84 -15.87 -19.63
CA LYS A 4 14.47 -14.50 -19.26
C LYS A 4 13.06 -14.52 -18.66
N GLY A 5 12.96 -14.20 -17.38
CA GLY A 5 11.69 -13.90 -16.73
C GLY A 5 11.26 -12.47 -17.09
N THR A 6 10.21 -12.34 -17.87
CA THR A 6 9.53 -11.07 -18.14
C THR A 6 8.57 -10.80 -16.99
N GLY A 7 8.98 -9.94 -16.04
CA GLY A 7 8.09 -9.41 -15.01
C GLY A 7 7.12 -8.42 -15.64
N ARG A 8 5.91 -8.85 -15.93
CA ARG A 8 4.79 -7.94 -16.21
C ARG A 8 4.14 -7.56 -14.89
N CYS A 9 4.15 -6.27 -14.57
CA CYS A 9 3.29 -5.70 -13.55
C CYS A 9 1.86 -5.71 -14.11
N VAL A 10 1.02 -6.61 -13.60
CA VAL A 10 -0.40 -6.69 -13.95
C VAL A 10 -1.16 -5.98 -12.84
N ILE A 11 -1.82 -4.87 -13.18
CA ILE A 11 -2.94 -4.38 -12.38
C ILE A 11 -4.02 -5.44 -12.50
N ILE A 12 -4.15 -6.28 -11.49
CA ILE A 12 -5.17 -7.34 -11.49
C ILE A 12 -6.49 -6.67 -11.09
N HIS A 13 -7.29 -6.31 -12.11
CA HIS A 13 -8.72 -6.50 -11.97
C HIS A 13 -8.93 -8.00 -11.78
N ILE A 14 -9.31 -8.40 -10.58
CA ILE A 14 -9.64 -9.80 -10.29
C ILE A 14 -10.98 -10.07 -10.96
N GLU A 15 -10.93 -10.50 -12.23
CA GLU A 15 -12.01 -11.26 -12.81
C GLU A 15 -11.89 -12.69 -12.25
N PHE A 16 -12.82 -13.04 -11.36
CA PHE A 16 -13.00 -14.40 -10.90
C PHE A 16 -13.71 -15.19 -12.01
N ASP A 17 -12.96 -15.68 -12.98
CA ASP A 17 -13.42 -16.78 -13.85
C ASP A 17 -12.24 -17.59 -14.34
N SER A 18 -12.36 -18.93 -14.19
CA SER A 18 -11.49 -20.01 -14.66
C SER A 18 -10.39 -20.54 -13.72
N GLY A 19 -10.72 -21.61 -12.96
CA GLY A 19 -9.86 -22.81 -12.79
C GLY A 19 -8.47 -22.69 -12.16
N GLU A 20 -8.05 -21.54 -11.65
CA GLU A 20 -6.78 -21.40 -10.95
C GLU A 20 -6.94 -21.69 -9.45
N LEU A 21 -6.00 -22.48 -8.89
CA LEU A 21 -5.89 -22.71 -7.45
C LEU A 21 -5.87 -21.38 -6.70
N ILE A 22 -6.84 -21.16 -5.85
CA ILE A 22 -6.90 -19.96 -4.99
C ILE A 22 -5.86 -20.13 -3.88
N MET A 23 -4.67 -19.55 -4.05
CA MET A 23 -3.69 -19.46 -2.97
C MET A 23 -3.98 -18.22 -2.13
N ILE A 24 -4.25 -18.41 -0.83
CA ILE A 24 -4.40 -17.30 0.12
C ILE A 24 -3.07 -16.56 0.28
N ARG A 25 -3.09 -15.26 0.01
CA ARG A 25 -1.94 -14.40 0.27
C ARG A 25 -1.98 -13.91 1.71
N LYS A 26 -0.81 -13.73 2.32
CA LYS A 26 -0.65 -13.28 3.72
C LYS A 26 -1.42 -11.98 4.01
N GLU A 27 -1.38 -11.04 3.07
CA GLU A 27 -2.06 -9.75 3.18
C GLU A 27 -3.58 -9.89 3.31
N GLN A 28 -4.17 -10.94 2.74
CA GLN A 28 -5.61 -11.20 2.85
C GLN A 28 -6.02 -11.62 4.27
N LEU A 29 -5.11 -12.11 5.09
CA LEU A 29 -5.37 -12.47 6.49
C LEU A 29 -5.01 -11.35 7.50
N ARG A 30 -4.56 -10.19 7.03
CA ARG A 30 -4.13 -9.05 7.87
C ARG A 30 -5.18 -8.65 8.90
N LEU A 31 -6.43 -8.48 8.49
CA LEU A 31 -7.57 -8.19 9.38
C LEU A 31 -8.75 -9.09 9.01
N TYR A 32 -8.89 -10.15 9.73
CA TYR A 32 -9.90 -11.18 9.53
C TYR A 32 -11.09 -10.94 10.48
N ALA A 33 -12.21 -10.48 9.93
CA ALA A 33 -13.43 -10.21 10.65
C ALA A 33 -14.27 -11.50 10.76
N ILE A 34 -14.68 -11.88 11.97
CA ILE A 34 -15.56 -13.02 12.25
C ILE A 34 -16.86 -12.50 12.81
N THR A 35 -17.99 -12.81 12.17
CA THR A 35 -19.30 -12.32 12.59
C THR A 35 -19.76 -12.93 13.90
N ASP A 36 -20.55 -12.18 14.65
CA ASP A 36 -21.32 -12.65 15.78
C ASP A 36 -22.58 -11.81 15.93
N THR A 37 -23.73 -12.40 15.58
CA THR A 37 -25.01 -11.70 15.57
C THR A 37 -25.51 -11.29 16.94
N SER A 38 -24.94 -11.82 18.03
CA SER A 38 -25.30 -11.44 19.41
C SER A 38 -24.94 -9.97 19.74
N TRP A 39 -24.05 -9.35 18.98
CA TRP A 39 -23.60 -7.98 19.19
C TRP A 39 -24.31 -6.94 18.31
N LEU A 40 -25.19 -7.35 17.41
CA LEU A 40 -25.76 -6.43 16.42
C LEU A 40 -26.76 -5.40 16.98
N ASN A 41 -27.26 -5.60 18.21
CA ASN A 41 -28.19 -4.67 18.87
C ASN A 41 -29.38 -4.23 18.02
N GLY A 42 -29.88 -5.13 17.14
CA GLY A 42 -30.99 -4.89 16.22
C GLY A 42 -30.57 -4.33 14.84
N ALA A 43 -29.29 -4.09 14.60
CA ALA A 43 -28.79 -3.74 13.28
C ALA A 43 -28.82 -4.94 12.31
N SER A 44 -28.94 -4.67 11.02
CA SER A 44 -28.86 -5.69 9.99
C SER A 44 -27.43 -6.26 9.89
N LEU A 45 -27.29 -7.59 9.95
CA LEU A 45 -25.99 -8.25 9.73
C LEU A 45 -25.37 -7.81 8.38
N ILE A 46 -26.18 -7.69 7.36
CA ILE A 46 -25.78 -7.35 5.99
C ILE A 46 -25.17 -5.94 5.96
N ASP A 47 -25.84 -4.97 6.59
CA ASP A 47 -25.37 -3.57 6.60
C ASP A 47 -24.09 -3.43 7.43
N VAL A 48 -23.99 -4.14 8.57
CA VAL A 48 -22.79 -4.15 9.40
C VAL A 48 -21.62 -4.81 8.65
N VAL A 49 -21.84 -5.96 8.00
CA VAL A 49 -20.78 -6.60 7.18
C VAL A 49 -20.33 -5.69 6.05
N GLU A 50 -21.25 -5.05 5.33
CA GLU A 50 -20.85 -4.12 4.26
C GLU A 50 -20.01 -2.95 4.80
N ASN A 51 -20.41 -2.39 5.95
CA ASN A 51 -19.64 -1.33 6.61
C ASN A 51 -18.24 -1.80 7.04
N VAL A 52 -18.13 -3.01 7.60
CA VAL A 52 -16.86 -3.63 7.99
C VAL A 52 -15.94 -3.86 6.78
N LEU A 53 -16.47 -4.41 5.69
CA LEU A 53 -15.68 -4.66 4.46
C LEU A 53 -15.23 -3.36 3.79
N LYS A 54 -16.11 -2.36 3.74
CA LYS A 54 -15.80 -1.02 3.21
C LYS A 54 -14.67 -0.34 3.98
N ASN A 55 -14.53 -0.63 5.27
CA ASN A 55 -13.55 0.01 6.16
C ASN A 55 -12.27 -0.83 6.36
N GLY A 56 -12.05 -1.88 5.56
CA GLY A 56 -10.72 -2.49 5.45
C GLY A 56 -10.56 -3.87 6.08
N ALA A 57 -11.63 -4.58 6.44
CA ALA A 57 -11.50 -6.01 6.72
C ALA A 57 -11.03 -6.73 5.44
N THR A 58 -9.99 -7.56 5.57
CA THR A 58 -9.32 -8.22 4.43
C THR A 58 -9.70 -9.68 4.26
N PHE A 59 -10.40 -10.24 5.24
CA PHE A 59 -10.95 -11.60 5.24
C PHE A 59 -12.23 -11.63 6.08
N LEU A 60 -13.22 -12.42 5.69
CA LEU A 60 -14.50 -12.51 6.39
C LEU A 60 -14.89 -13.94 6.68
N GLN A 61 -15.36 -14.21 7.92
CA GLN A 61 -15.99 -15.48 8.31
C GLN A 61 -17.40 -15.25 8.82
N LEU A 62 -18.36 -15.98 8.27
CA LEU A 62 -19.69 -16.10 8.84
C LEU A 62 -19.66 -17.15 9.95
N ARG A 63 -19.92 -16.73 11.17
CA ARG A 63 -19.99 -17.59 12.34
C ARG A 63 -21.31 -17.39 13.08
N GLU A 64 -22.12 -18.45 13.13
CA GLU A 64 -23.47 -18.44 13.68
C GLU A 64 -23.69 -19.66 14.56
N LYS A 65 -23.40 -19.52 15.87
CA LYS A 65 -23.40 -20.66 16.83
C LYS A 65 -24.72 -21.36 17.04
N ASN A 66 -25.85 -20.64 16.89
CA ASN A 66 -27.17 -21.15 17.27
C ASN A 66 -28.14 -21.14 16.08
N ALA A 67 -27.65 -20.94 14.87
CA ALA A 67 -28.45 -20.95 13.64
C ALA A 67 -28.55 -22.37 13.08
N SER A 68 -29.66 -22.66 12.44
CA SER A 68 -29.82 -23.85 11.64
C SER A 68 -28.97 -23.79 10.37
N HIS A 69 -28.70 -24.94 9.76
CA HIS A 69 -28.00 -25.03 8.48
C HIS A 69 -28.64 -24.11 7.42
N ASP A 70 -29.97 -24.16 7.26
CA ASP A 70 -30.69 -23.32 6.27
C ASP A 70 -30.53 -21.81 6.55
N GLU A 71 -30.49 -21.39 7.81
CA GLU A 71 -30.25 -20.01 8.19
C GLU A 71 -28.82 -19.57 7.87
N ILE A 72 -27.83 -20.44 8.10
CA ILE A 72 -26.42 -20.18 7.72
C ILE A 72 -26.31 -20.01 6.21
N VAL A 73 -26.90 -20.94 5.43
CA VAL A 73 -26.91 -20.88 3.96
C VAL A 73 -27.58 -19.60 3.46
N ALA A 74 -28.74 -19.23 4.04
CA ALA A 74 -29.44 -18.00 3.65
C ALA A 74 -28.61 -16.73 3.92
N LYS A 75 -28.01 -16.62 5.10
CA LYS A 75 -27.10 -15.50 5.46
C LYS A 75 -25.87 -15.47 4.55
N ALA A 76 -25.25 -16.62 4.32
CA ALA A 76 -24.07 -16.73 3.48
C ALA A 76 -24.34 -16.27 2.03
N LYS A 77 -25.48 -16.70 1.46
CA LYS A 77 -25.90 -16.25 0.12
C LYS A 77 -26.15 -14.74 0.03
N ALA A 78 -26.60 -14.11 1.13
CA ALA A 78 -26.77 -12.66 1.19
C ALA A 78 -25.44 -11.90 1.36
N ILE A 79 -24.48 -12.45 2.09
CA ILE A 79 -23.16 -11.85 2.36
C ILE A 79 -22.21 -11.98 1.15
N LYS A 80 -22.22 -13.11 0.45
CA LYS A 80 -21.26 -13.40 -0.62
C LYS A 80 -21.17 -12.31 -1.70
N PRO A 81 -22.28 -11.76 -2.26
CA PRO A 81 -22.19 -10.68 -3.24
C PRO A 81 -21.48 -9.43 -2.72
N ILE A 82 -21.61 -9.17 -1.40
CA ILE A 82 -20.97 -8.03 -0.76
C ILE A 82 -19.47 -8.29 -0.62
N ALA A 83 -19.10 -9.46 -0.10
CA ALA A 83 -17.68 -9.85 -0.01
C ALA A 83 -16.99 -9.77 -1.38
N ARG A 84 -17.64 -10.28 -2.42
CA ARG A 84 -17.18 -10.19 -3.81
C ARG A 84 -17.04 -8.74 -4.31
N LYS A 85 -17.98 -7.85 -3.97
CA LYS A 85 -17.93 -6.42 -4.32
C LYS A 85 -16.66 -5.74 -3.79
N TYR A 86 -16.21 -6.14 -2.59
CA TYR A 86 -15.00 -5.58 -1.96
C TYR A 86 -13.74 -6.43 -2.21
N GLY A 87 -13.82 -7.53 -2.97
CA GLY A 87 -12.69 -8.41 -3.25
C GLY A 87 -12.16 -9.16 -2.02
N VAL A 88 -13.00 -9.37 -1.01
CA VAL A 88 -12.63 -9.99 0.27
C VAL A 88 -13.01 -11.47 0.26
N PRO A 89 -12.07 -12.41 0.53
CA PRO A 89 -12.40 -13.83 0.67
C PRO A 89 -13.40 -14.07 1.81
N PHE A 90 -14.38 -14.93 1.55
CA PHE A 90 -15.48 -15.22 2.46
C PHE A 90 -15.60 -16.71 2.77
N VAL A 91 -15.46 -17.08 4.02
CA VAL A 91 -15.56 -18.46 4.49
C VAL A 91 -16.68 -18.63 5.52
N ILE A 92 -17.12 -19.88 5.73
CA ILE A 92 -18.10 -20.25 6.77
C ILE A 92 -17.36 -20.98 7.89
N ASP A 93 -17.81 -20.77 9.14
CA ASP A 93 -17.32 -21.47 10.33
C ASP A 93 -17.95 -22.88 10.41
N ASP A 94 -17.14 -23.92 10.53
CA ASP A 94 -17.46 -25.33 10.81
C ASP A 94 -18.35 -26.05 9.76
N ASP A 95 -19.35 -25.42 9.16
CA ASP A 95 -20.33 -26.05 8.28
C ASP A 95 -19.84 -26.13 6.81
N VAL A 96 -19.18 -27.23 6.48
CA VAL A 96 -18.65 -27.54 5.14
C VAL A 96 -19.77 -27.61 4.09
N GLN A 97 -20.94 -28.16 4.46
CA GLN A 97 -22.05 -28.31 3.52
C GLN A 97 -22.68 -26.95 3.20
N ALA A 98 -22.82 -26.08 4.22
CA ALA A 98 -23.30 -24.71 3.99
C ALA A 98 -22.32 -23.91 3.11
N ALA A 99 -21.00 -24.13 3.27
CA ALA A 99 -20.00 -23.49 2.41
C ALA A 99 -20.17 -23.89 0.94
N LEU A 100 -20.44 -25.17 0.68
CA LEU A 100 -20.72 -25.66 -0.67
C LEU A 100 -22.04 -25.07 -1.23
N GLU A 101 -23.14 -25.16 -0.46
CA GLU A 101 -24.48 -24.75 -0.91
C GLU A 101 -24.61 -23.24 -1.11
N ALA A 102 -23.93 -22.43 -0.30
CA ALA A 102 -23.86 -20.99 -0.47
C ALA A 102 -22.80 -20.56 -1.49
N ASP A 103 -22.04 -21.51 -2.03
CA ASP A 103 -20.89 -21.26 -2.89
C ASP A 103 -19.91 -20.25 -2.26
N ALA A 104 -19.71 -20.31 -0.91
CA ALA A 104 -18.69 -19.51 -0.23
C ALA A 104 -17.30 -19.83 -0.78
N ASP A 105 -16.32 -18.94 -0.54
CA ASP A 105 -14.95 -19.16 -1.02
C ASP A 105 -14.27 -20.32 -0.27
N GLY A 106 -14.80 -20.73 0.91
CA GLY A 106 -14.30 -21.86 1.66
C GLY A 106 -14.91 -22.02 3.05
N VAL A 107 -14.19 -22.75 3.91
CA VAL A 107 -14.58 -23.08 5.28
C VAL A 107 -13.38 -22.90 6.23
N HIS A 108 -13.66 -22.59 7.50
CA HIS A 108 -12.69 -22.72 8.58
C HIS A 108 -13.14 -23.85 9.53
N ILE A 109 -12.27 -24.83 9.78
CA ILE A 109 -12.57 -26.00 10.62
C ILE A 109 -11.66 -26.05 11.85
N GLY A 110 -12.25 -26.38 12.98
CA GLY A 110 -11.54 -26.65 14.23
C GLY A 110 -11.14 -28.13 14.38
N GLN A 111 -10.44 -28.43 15.46
CA GLN A 111 -9.91 -29.79 15.74
C GLN A 111 -11.01 -30.87 16.03
N SER A 112 -12.22 -30.45 16.39
CA SER A 112 -13.34 -31.34 16.71
C SER A 112 -14.41 -31.39 15.63
N ASP A 113 -14.24 -30.61 14.54
CA ASP A 113 -15.23 -30.47 13.49
C ASP A 113 -15.00 -31.50 12.37
N THR A 114 -15.54 -31.26 11.18
CA THR A 114 -15.30 -32.12 10.03
C THR A 114 -13.80 -32.20 9.73
N ASP A 115 -13.25 -33.40 9.58
CA ASP A 115 -11.82 -33.57 9.24
C ASP A 115 -11.50 -33.00 7.88
N TYR A 116 -10.22 -32.62 7.70
CA TYR A 116 -9.74 -31.97 6.47
C TYR A 116 -10.05 -32.78 5.19
N MET A 117 -9.80 -34.08 5.20
CA MET A 117 -9.96 -34.92 3.99
C MET A 117 -11.44 -34.99 3.57
N THR A 118 -12.34 -35.08 4.54
CA THR A 118 -13.78 -35.04 4.29
C THR A 118 -14.20 -33.67 3.77
N ALA A 119 -13.74 -32.56 4.39
CA ALA A 119 -14.02 -31.21 3.94
C ALA A 119 -13.51 -30.97 2.51
N ARG A 120 -12.28 -31.37 2.20
CA ARG A 120 -11.68 -31.25 0.87
C ARG A 120 -12.43 -32.10 -0.18
N SER A 121 -12.85 -33.30 0.19
CA SER A 121 -13.66 -34.19 -0.68
C SER A 121 -15.02 -33.58 -1.05
N ILE A 122 -15.63 -32.82 -0.14
CA ILE A 122 -16.92 -32.13 -0.37
C ILE A 122 -16.74 -30.87 -1.19
N LEU A 123 -15.75 -30.04 -0.85
CA LEU A 123 -15.56 -28.69 -1.44
C LEU A 123 -14.77 -28.72 -2.77
N GLY A 124 -14.00 -29.78 -3.03
CA GLY A 124 -13.07 -29.84 -4.16
C GLY A 124 -11.80 -29.01 -3.95
N ASP A 125 -10.91 -28.97 -4.96
CA ASP A 125 -9.55 -28.45 -4.82
C ASP A 125 -9.47 -26.90 -4.86
N ASN A 126 -10.53 -26.23 -5.34
CA ASN A 126 -10.54 -24.78 -5.56
C ASN A 126 -11.15 -23.95 -4.40
N LYS A 127 -11.50 -24.57 -3.29
CA LYS A 127 -12.06 -23.87 -2.13
C LYS A 127 -11.05 -23.78 -0.99
N ILE A 128 -11.10 -22.68 -0.27
CA ILE A 128 -10.23 -22.39 0.87
C ILE A 128 -10.63 -23.31 2.04
N ILE A 129 -9.64 -23.96 2.67
CA ILE A 129 -9.83 -24.64 3.95
C ILE A 129 -8.82 -24.10 4.96
N GLY A 130 -9.31 -23.28 5.90
CA GLY A 130 -8.56 -22.85 7.06
C GLY A 130 -8.69 -23.86 8.20
N MET A 131 -7.64 -24.05 8.99
CA MET A 131 -7.65 -24.96 10.15
C MET A 131 -7.22 -24.28 11.44
N THR A 132 -7.82 -24.64 12.56
CA THR A 132 -7.33 -24.24 13.88
C THR A 132 -6.15 -25.11 14.28
N ALA A 133 -5.01 -24.51 14.67
CA ALA A 133 -3.85 -25.20 15.22
C ALA A 133 -3.33 -24.48 16.48
N LYS A 134 -3.10 -25.22 17.58
CA LYS A 134 -2.65 -24.69 18.87
C LYS A 134 -1.24 -25.16 19.26
N THR A 135 -0.71 -26.14 18.54
CA THR A 135 0.64 -26.69 18.75
C THR A 135 1.39 -26.77 17.42
N VAL A 136 2.71 -26.90 17.50
CA VAL A 136 3.58 -27.08 16.33
C VAL A 136 3.19 -28.35 15.55
N GLU A 137 2.83 -29.41 16.24
CA GLU A 137 2.41 -30.67 15.62
C GLU A 137 1.13 -30.48 14.80
N GLN A 138 0.11 -29.82 15.38
CA GLN A 138 -1.14 -29.51 14.68
C GLN A 138 -0.92 -28.58 13.48
N ALA A 139 -0.02 -27.61 13.60
CA ALA A 139 0.31 -26.69 12.51
C ALA A 139 0.96 -27.43 11.33
N LYS A 140 1.95 -28.27 11.62
CA LYS A 140 2.62 -29.10 10.59
C LYS A 140 1.70 -30.11 9.96
N GLU A 141 0.79 -30.69 10.75
CA GLU A 141 -0.25 -31.60 10.24
C GLU A 141 -1.18 -30.85 9.27
N ALA A 142 -1.70 -29.66 9.66
CA ALA A 142 -2.54 -28.85 8.80
C ALA A 142 -1.85 -28.47 7.49
N GLU A 143 -0.59 -28.04 7.54
CA GLU A 143 0.20 -27.75 6.34
C GLU A 143 0.40 -29.00 5.48
N SER A 144 0.71 -30.16 6.07
CA SER A 144 0.92 -31.40 5.33
C SER A 144 -0.35 -31.94 4.66
N LEU A 145 -1.52 -31.66 5.24
CA LEU A 145 -2.82 -31.97 4.66
C LEU A 145 -3.20 -31.03 3.51
N GLY A 146 -2.56 -29.85 3.41
CA GLY A 146 -2.84 -28.85 2.38
C GLY A 146 -3.81 -27.75 2.83
N ALA A 147 -3.87 -27.43 4.13
CA ALA A 147 -4.61 -26.28 4.61
C ALA A 147 -4.07 -24.99 4.01
N ASP A 148 -4.96 -24.06 3.65
CA ASP A 148 -4.60 -22.80 3.00
C ASP A 148 -4.07 -21.78 4.02
N TYR A 149 -4.48 -21.85 5.27
CA TYR A 149 -3.98 -21.07 6.40
C TYR A 149 -4.34 -21.74 7.72
N ILE A 150 -3.70 -21.33 8.81
CA ILE A 150 -4.07 -21.73 10.16
C ILE A 150 -4.45 -20.55 11.05
N GLY A 151 -5.45 -20.78 11.91
CA GLY A 151 -5.83 -19.91 13.04
C GLY A 151 -5.22 -20.43 14.34
N THR A 152 -4.50 -19.59 15.08
CA THR A 152 -3.80 -19.97 16.31
C THR A 152 -4.23 -19.06 17.46
N GLY A 153 -4.69 -19.66 18.58
CA GLY A 153 -5.17 -18.90 19.76
C GLY A 153 -5.85 -19.82 20.82
N ALA A 154 -6.34 -19.25 21.96
CA ALA A 154 -6.50 -17.81 22.22
C ALA A 154 -5.19 -17.17 22.70
N VAL A 155 -4.79 -16.04 22.11
CA VAL A 155 -3.54 -15.35 22.45
C VAL A 155 -3.69 -14.33 23.58
N PHE A 156 -4.89 -13.80 23.78
CA PHE A 156 -5.31 -13.04 24.96
C PHE A 156 -6.63 -13.64 25.45
N GLY A 157 -7.05 -13.42 26.67
CA GLY A 157 -8.30 -14.01 27.19
C GLY A 157 -9.50 -13.76 26.25
N SER A 158 -10.39 -14.72 26.05
CA SER A 158 -11.53 -14.57 25.13
C SER A 158 -12.84 -14.41 25.89
N SER A 159 -13.57 -13.33 25.63
CA SER A 159 -14.95 -13.13 26.13
C SER A 159 -16.00 -13.91 25.33
N THR A 160 -15.69 -14.28 24.10
CA THR A 160 -16.60 -14.96 23.15
C THR A 160 -16.55 -16.48 23.21
N LYS A 161 -15.46 -17.09 23.70
CA LYS A 161 -15.30 -18.54 23.83
C LYS A 161 -14.76 -18.86 25.23
N LYS A 162 -15.65 -19.20 26.18
CA LYS A 162 -15.31 -19.42 27.59
C LYS A 162 -14.33 -20.59 27.85
N ASP A 163 -14.23 -21.52 26.88
CA ASP A 163 -13.38 -22.72 26.96
C ASP A 163 -12.06 -22.53 26.16
N ALA A 164 -11.73 -21.32 25.79
CA ALA A 164 -10.51 -21.04 24.99
C ALA A 164 -9.27 -21.26 25.88
N VAL A 165 -8.45 -22.23 25.52
CA VAL A 165 -7.13 -22.44 26.15
C VAL A 165 -6.21 -21.31 25.72
N TYR A 166 -5.63 -20.58 26.66
CA TYR A 166 -4.65 -19.55 26.44
C TYR A 166 -3.35 -20.11 25.83
N ILE A 167 -2.85 -19.45 24.82
CA ILE A 167 -1.56 -19.77 24.19
C ILE A 167 -0.58 -18.64 24.49
N PRO A 168 0.52 -18.93 25.24
CA PRO A 168 1.53 -17.92 25.53
C PRO A 168 2.25 -17.47 24.24
N ARG A 169 2.80 -16.25 24.28
CA ARG A 169 3.47 -15.62 23.13
C ARG A 169 4.58 -16.48 22.52
N GLU A 170 5.35 -17.16 23.37
CA GLU A 170 6.42 -18.05 22.95
C GLU A 170 5.89 -19.21 22.10
N ARG A 171 4.76 -19.79 22.51
CA ARG A 171 4.10 -20.86 21.74
C ARG A 171 3.56 -20.35 20.41
N LEU A 172 3.04 -19.12 20.39
CA LEU A 172 2.59 -18.48 19.14
C LEU A 172 3.75 -18.35 18.14
N ILE A 173 4.93 -17.90 18.61
CA ILE A 173 6.17 -17.80 17.80
C ILE A 173 6.60 -19.18 17.29
N GLU A 174 6.60 -20.20 18.13
CA GLU A 174 6.94 -21.58 17.75
C GLU A 174 6.00 -22.11 16.65
N VAL A 175 4.69 -21.91 16.81
CA VAL A 175 3.69 -22.34 15.84
C VAL A 175 3.85 -21.59 14.52
N ALA A 176 3.91 -20.25 14.55
CA ALA A 176 4.06 -19.43 13.36
C ALA A 176 5.37 -19.73 12.59
N GLY A 177 6.48 -19.96 13.31
CA GLY A 177 7.77 -20.30 12.73
C GLY A 177 7.90 -21.75 12.24
N SER A 178 6.91 -22.62 12.48
CA SER A 178 6.98 -24.04 12.14
C SER A 178 6.42 -24.41 10.76
N VAL A 179 5.70 -23.48 10.11
CA VAL A 179 4.99 -23.68 8.83
C VAL A 179 5.26 -22.54 7.86
N ASN A 180 5.00 -22.78 6.57
CA ASN A 180 5.11 -21.77 5.51
C ASN A 180 3.76 -21.21 5.08
N ILE A 181 2.66 -21.91 5.38
CA ILE A 181 1.30 -21.39 5.14
C ILE A 181 1.00 -20.21 6.08
N PRO A 182 0.14 -19.27 5.67
CA PRO A 182 -0.22 -18.12 6.49
C PRO A 182 -0.78 -18.49 7.86
N VAL A 183 -0.40 -17.72 8.88
CA VAL A 183 -0.83 -17.90 10.27
C VAL A 183 -1.55 -16.67 10.78
N VAL A 184 -2.78 -16.82 11.27
CA VAL A 184 -3.55 -15.73 11.88
C VAL A 184 -3.71 -15.95 13.38
N ALA A 185 -3.42 -14.92 14.19
CA ALA A 185 -3.65 -14.97 15.63
C ALA A 185 -5.12 -14.68 15.95
N ILE A 186 -5.70 -15.41 16.92
CA ILE A 186 -7.09 -15.24 17.33
C ILE A 186 -7.25 -15.30 18.84
N GLY A 187 -8.27 -14.64 19.38
CA GLY A 187 -8.75 -14.75 20.77
C GLY A 187 -8.33 -13.59 21.65
N GLY A 188 -9.31 -12.75 22.00
CA GLY A 188 -9.15 -11.60 22.89
C GLY A 188 -8.32 -10.46 22.32
N ILE A 189 -8.13 -10.43 21.01
CA ILE A 189 -7.38 -9.38 20.32
C ILE A 189 -8.30 -8.19 20.08
N ASP A 190 -7.79 -7.00 20.40
CA ASP A 190 -8.42 -5.70 20.17
C ASP A 190 -7.41 -4.64 19.73
N TYR A 191 -7.88 -3.39 19.61
CA TYR A 191 -7.02 -2.28 19.25
C TYR A 191 -5.86 -2.09 20.23
N ASP A 192 -6.09 -2.19 21.54
CA ASP A 192 -5.08 -1.87 22.56
C ASP A 192 -3.94 -2.91 22.59
N ASN A 193 -4.25 -4.18 22.45
CA ASN A 193 -3.30 -5.27 22.63
C ASN A 193 -2.69 -5.84 21.33
N CYS A 194 -3.27 -5.59 20.15
CA CYS A 194 -2.77 -6.18 18.90
C CYS A 194 -1.30 -5.82 18.60
N GLY A 195 -0.78 -4.70 19.14
CA GLY A 195 0.62 -4.31 19.02
C GLY A 195 1.60 -5.31 19.63
N GLU A 196 1.18 -6.08 20.64
CA GLU A 196 2.01 -7.10 21.29
C GLU A 196 2.32 -8.30 20.37
N LEU A 197 1.60 -8.42 19.26
CA LEU A 197 1.83 -9.45 18.23
C LEU A 197 2.96 -9.14 17.27
N ALA A 198 3.53 -7.95 17.32
CA ALA A 198 4.69 -7.59 16.50
C ALA A 198 5.86 -8.56 16.72
N GLY A 199 6.45 -9.06 15.62
CA GLY A 199 7.59 -9.98 15.67
C GLY A 199 7.26 -11.42 16.13
N THR A 200 5.99 -11.81 16.21
CA THR A 200 5.61 -13.21 16.52
C THR A 200 5.63 -14.12 15.29
N GLY A 201 5.73 -13.56 14.08
CA GLY A 201 5.70 -14.32 12.83
C GLY A 201 4.30 -14.64 12.31
N VAL A 202 3.24 -14.19 13.00
CA VAL A 202 1.87 -14.28 12.44
C VAL A 202 1.67 -13.23 11.35
N ASP A 203 0.80 -13.55 10.40
CA ASP A 203 0.52 -12.73 9.22
C ASP A 203 -0.70 -11.80 9.42
N GLY A 204 -1.43 -11.92 10.54
CA GLY A 204 -2.58 -11.07 10.83
C GLY A 204 -3.33 -11.48 12.08
N ILE A 205 -4.50 -10.86 12.26
CA ILE A 205 -5.39 -11.09 13.39
C ILE A 205 -6.79 -11.47 12.94
N ALA A 206 -7.42 -12.40 13.68
CA ALA A 206 -8.84 -12.70 13.58
C ALA A 206 -9.57 -12.16 14.80
N VAL A 207 -10.59 -11.34 14.58
CA VAL A 207 -11.32 -10.64 15.65
C VAL A 207 -12.83 -10.79 15.49
N VAL A 208 -13.52 -10.85 16.63
CA VAL A 208 -14.98 -10.89 16.73
C VAL A 208 -15.47 -9.61 17.40
N SER A 209 -15.39 -9.58 18.73
CA SER A 209 -15.92 -8.49 19.55
C SER A 209 -15.24 -7.14 19.31
N ALA A 210 -13.97 -7.13 18.98
CA ALA A 210 -13.24 -5.89 18.68
C ALA A 210 -13.85 -5.10 17.51
N ILE A 211 -14.60 -5.76 16.62
CA ILE A 211 -15.33 -5.15 15.52
C ILE A 211 -16.83 -5.16 15.81
N PHE A 212 -17.44 -6.33 15.99
CA PHE A 212 -18.89 -6.47 16.03
C PHE A 212 -19.55 -6.01 17.33
N ALA A 213 -18.79 -5.89 18.42
CA ALA A 213 -19.26 -5.34 19.70
C ALA A 213 -18.95 -3.84 19.87
N ALA A 214 -18.27 -3.21 18.90
CA ALA A 214 -17.98 -1.79 18.93
C ALA A 214 -19.24 -0.95 18.66
N ASP A 215 -19.31 0.26 19.20
CA ASP A 215 -20.40 1.22 18.94
C ASP A 215 -20.48 1.58 17.46
N ASP A 216 -19.33 1.69 16.79
CA ASP A 216 -19.19 1.85 15.32
C ASP A 216 -18.25 0.76 14.77
N PRO A 217 -18.80 -0.36 14.25
CA PRO A 217 -18.00 -1.44 13.66
C PRO A 217 -17.13 -1.01 12.48
N GLY A 218 -17.58 -0.04 11.69
CA GLY A 218 -16.79 0.49 10.58
C GLY A 218 -15.56 1.25 11.05
N LEU A 219 -15.73 2.17 12.01
CA LEU A 219 -14.61 2.91 12.59
C LEU A 219 -13.61 1.97 13.27
N ALA A 220 -14.09 1.04 14.09
CA ALA A 220 -13.24 0.04 14.75
C ALA A 220 -12.44 -0.80 13.75
N THR A 221 -13.08 -1.18 12.63
CA THR A 221 -12.39 -1.90 11.54
C THR A 221 -11.30 -1.05 10.91
N LYS A 222 -11.59 0.22 10.61
CA LYS A 222 -10.61 1.14 10.01
C LYS A 222 -9.39 1.33 10.92
N GLU A 223 -9.61 1.54 12.21
CA GLU A 223 -8.54 1.70 13.20
C GLU A 223 -7.66 0.45 13.33
N LEU A 224 -8.29 -0.74 13.43
CA LEU A 224 -7.57 -2.01 13.44
C LEU A 224 -6.82 -2.26 12.12
N TYR A 225 -7.42 -1.94 10.98
CA TYR A 225 -6.76 -2.05 9.69
C TYR A 225 -5.48 -1.20 9.64
N LEU A 226 -5.54 0.05 10.05
CA LEU A 226 -4.37 0.92 10.08
C LEU A 226 -3.30 0.41 11.05
N LYS A 227 -3.71 -0.03 12.24
CA LYS A 227 -2.78 -0.54 13.27
C LYS A 227 -2.11 -1.85 12.85
N THR A 228 -2.87 -2.81 12.32
CA THR A 228 -2.32 -4.09 11.85
C THR A 228 -1.37 -3.93 10.67
N GLY A 229 -1.58 -2.92 9.82
CA GLY A 229 -0.61 -2.55 8.79
C GLY A 229 0.76 -2.26 9.34
N ARG A 230 0.83 -1.51 10.43
CA ARG A 230 2.10 -1.20 11.12
C ARG A 230 2.66 -2.39 11.88
N VAL A 231 1.81 -3.13 12.59
CA VAL A 231 2.21 -4.30 13.41
C VAL A 231 2.85 -5.40 12.57
N PHE A 232 2.28 -5.68 11.39
CA PHE A 232 2.71 -6.78 10.51
C PHE A 232 3.47 -6.32 9.26
N ASN A 233 3.89 -5.05 9.21
CA ASN A 233 4.64 -4.44 8.09
C ASN A 233 3.91 -4.56 6.73
N TYR A 234 2.59 -4.44 6.72
CA TYR A 234 1.79 -4.36 5.48
C TYR A 234 1.61 -2.92 4.97
N HIS A 235 1.94 -1.92 5.78
CA HIS A 235 2.03 -0.55 5.28
C HIS A 235 3.34 -0.39 4.52
N ARG A 236 3.30 0.46 3.52
CA ARG A 236 4.48 0.91 2.82
C ARG A 236 4.83 2.32 3.29
N ASP A 237 6.11 2.59 3.47
CA ASP A 237 6.59 3.95 3.66
C ASP A 237 7.08 4.48 2.31
N PHE A 238 6.88 5.77 2.06
CA PHE A 238 7.21 6.34 0.77
C PHE A 238 8.02 7.64 0.91
N ILE A 239 9.03 7.75 0.07
CA ILE A 239 9.72 9.00 -0.22
C ILE A 239 9.46 9.30 -1.69
N PHE A 240 8.73 10.37 -1.97
CA PHE A 240 8.46 10.80 -3.33
C PHE A 240 9.38 11.94 -3.73
N ASP A 241 9.99 11.86 -4.89
CA ASP A 241 10.39 13.06 -5.59
C ASP A 241 9.15 13.78 -6.14
N MET A 242 9.30 15.04 -6.52
CA MET A 242 8.18 15.86 -6.96
C MET A 242 8.17 16.09 -8.45
N ASP A 243 9.24 16.67 -8.97
CA ASP A 243 9.32 17.17 -10.36
C ASP A 243 9.72 16.06 -11.32
N GLY A 244 8.86 15.71 -12.27
CA GLY A 244 9.06 14.54 -13.12
C GLY A 244 8.53 13.25 -12.50
N THR A 245 8.16 13.27 -11.22
CA THR A 245 7.66 12.12 -10.45
C THR A 245 6.20 12.28 -10.05
N ILE A 246 5.85 13.18 -9.12
CA ILE A 246 4.44 13.50 -8.79
C ILE A 246 3.84 14.37 -9.86
N LEU A 247 4.61 15.37 -10.33
CA LEU A 247 4.18 16.39 -11.27
C LEU A 247 4.84 16.21 -12.65
N ASP A 248 4.07 16.48 -13.69
CA ASP A 248 4.60 16.64 -15.05
C ASP A 248 5.09 18.09 -15.25
N SER A 249 6.10 18.48 -14.48
CA SER A 249 6.62 19.84 -14.38
C SER A 249 7.81 20.11 -15.30
N MET A 250 8.47 19.07 -15.83
CA MET A 250 9.68 19.24 -16.62
C MET A 250 9.48 20.08 -17.91
N PRO A 251 8.35 20.01 -18.62
CA PRO A 251 8.07 20.92 -19.74
C PRO A 251 8.07 22.41 -19.35
N TYR A 252 7.60 22.72 -18.14
CA TYR A 252 7.57 24.09 -17.61
C TYR A 252 8.97 24.58 -17.25
N TRP A 253 9.78 23.73 -16.59
CA TRP A 253 11.17 24.05 -16.28
C TRP A 253 11.99 24.32 -17.55
N ARG A 254 11.79 23.56 -18.62
CA ARG A 254 12.45 23.80 -19.92
C ARG A 254 12.05 25.14 -20.53
N ASN A 255 10.84 25.61 -20.31
CA ASN A 255 10.33 26.85 -20.89
C ASN A 255 10.54 28.08 -20.00
N VAL A 256 11.04 27.95 -18.78
CA VAL A 256 11.12 29.07 -17.82
C VAL A 256 11.99 30.22 -18.34
N SER A 257 13.14 29.94 -18.96
CA SER A 257 14.04 30.94 -19.56
C SER A 257 13.37 31.67 -20.70
N LYS A 258 12.62 30.95 -21.53
CA LYS A 258 11.84 31.50 -22.63
C LYS A 258 10.73 32.43 -22.14
N GLU A 259 9.97 31.97 -21.14
CA GLU A 259 8.90 32.77 -20.53
C GLU A 259 9.46 34.05 -19.88
N TYR A 260 10.64 33.95 -19.25
CA TYR A 260 11.31 35.12 -18.73
C TYR A 260 11.70 36.10 -19.84
N ALA A 261 12.37 35.63 -20.90
CA ALA A 261 12.83 36.49 -21.99
C ALA A 261 11.65 37.18 -22.71
N MET A 262 10.54 36.46 -22.94
CA MET A 262 9.34 36.96 -23.60
C MET A 262 8.61 38.07 -22.83
N GLN A 263 8.97 38.35 -21.59
CA GLN A 263 8.48 39.52 -20.86
C GLN A 263 9.13 40.83 -21.35
N TYR A 264 10.25 40.73 -22.04
CA TYR A 264 11.07 41.89 -22.46
C TYR A 264 11.24 42.01 -23.96
N VAL A 265 11.12 40.92 -24.71
CA VAL A 265 11.30 40.90 -26.17
C VAL A 265 10.14 40.18 -26.85
N ASP A 266 9.73 40.68 -28.02
CA ASP A 266 8.62 40.13 -28.80
C ASP A 266 9.00 38.86 -29.58
N LYS A 267 10.31 38.65 -29.84
CA LYS A 267 10.82 37.54 -30.63
C LYS A 267 12.16 37.07 -30.09
N LEU A 268 12.31 35.76 -30.00
CA LEU A 268 13.55 35.09 -29.63
C LEU A 268 14.23 34.49 -30.88
N PRO A 269 15.56 34.30 -30.84
CA PRO A 269 16.29 33.53 -31.85
C PRO A 269 15.73 32.11 -32.01
N ASP A 270 15.80 31.55 -33.20
CA ASP A 270 15.28 30.21 -33.50
C ASP A 270 16.00 29.10 -32.71
N ASP A 271 17.25 29.32 -32.32
CA ASP A 271 18.11 28.42 -31.55
C ASP A 271 18.08 28.71 -30.04
N PHE A 272 17.18 29.54 -29.55
CA PHE A 272 17.12 30.01 -28.17
C PHE A 272 17.02 28.83 -27.17
N ASP A 273 16.08 27.90 -27.40
CA ASP A 273 15.82 26.76 -26.48
C ASP A 273 17.05 25.84 -26.44
N GLU A 274 17.72 25.56 -27.58
CA GLU A 274 18.92 24.71 -27.65
C GLU A 274 20.10 25.36 -26.88
N ARG A 275 20.27 26.67 -27.03
CA ARG A 275 21.35 27.41 -26.37
C ARG A 275 21.15 27.49 -24.86
N THR A 276 19.97 27.89 -24.43
CA THR A 276 19.69 28.08 -22.99
C THR A 276 19.60 26.76 -22.19
N TYR A 277 19.30 25.65 -22.86
CA TYR A 277 19.25 24.35 -22.24
C TYR A 277 20.60 23.88 -21.65
N VAL A 278 21.71 24.31 -22.24
CA VAL A 278 23.05 23.87 -21.81
C VAL A 278 23.79 24.91 -20.95
N MET A 279 23.24 26.11 -20.81
CA MET A 279 23.83 27.23 -20.05
C MET A 279 23.55 27.12 -18.57
N ASP A 280 24.55 27.44 -17.73
CA ASP A 280 24.28 27.74 -16.33
C ASP A 280 23.64 29.12 -16.15
N LEU A 281 23.31 29.50 -14.89
CA LEU A 281 22.64 30.79 -14.64
C LEU A 281 23.51 32.02 -14.96
N ASP A 282 24.82 31.93 -14.77
CA ASP A 282 25.75 33.04 -15.08
C ASP A 282 25.90 33.21 -16.61
N GLU A 283 26.07 32.09 -17.31
CA GLU A 283 26.12 32.07 -18.80
C GLU A 283 24.80 32.56 -19.41
N CYS A 284 23.66 32.08 -18.86
CA CYS A 284 22.34 32.49 -19.32
C CYS A 284 22.08 33.96 -19.05
N SER A 285 22.48 34.51 -17.91
CA SER A 285 22.36 35.95 -17.61
C SER A 285 23.23 36.82 -18.50
N ALA A 286 24.44 36.36 -18.85
CA ALA A 286 25.29 37.03 -19.80
C ALA A 286 24.68 37.05 -21.21
N TYR A 287 24.16 35.89 -21.66
CA TYR A 287 23.47 35.79 -22.96
C TYR A 287 22.25 36.72 -23.04
N PHE A 288 21.43 36.77 -22.00
CA PHE A 288 20.27 37.67 -21.94
C PHE A 288 20.68 39.14 -22.03
N ARG A 289 21.74 39.52 -21.33
CA ARG A 289 22.24 40.90 -21.31
C ARG A 289 22.89 41.29 -22.64
N ASP A 290 23.79 40.44 -23.14
CA ASP A 290 24.68 40.80 -24.21
C ASP A 290 24.05 40.59 -25.61
N GLU A 291 23.19 39.59 -25.78
CA GLU A 291 22.57 39.27 -27.06
C GLU A 291 21.09 39.66 -27.16
N LEU A 292 20.33 39.61 -26.04
CA LEU A 292 18.92 39.97 -26.05
C LEU A 292 18.65 41.38 -25.53
N GLY A 293 19.66 42.05 -24.96
CA GLY A 293 19.52 43.42 -24.42
C GLY A 293 18.68 43.44 -23.11
N ILE A 294 18.51 42.32 -22.44
CA ILE A 294 17.74 42.21 -21.19
C ILE A 294 18.69 42.42 -20.03
N ASN A 295 18.54 43.56 -19.31
CA ASN A 295 19.38 43.87 -18.15
C ASN A 295 19.03 42.96 -16.95
N THR A 296 19.80 41.91 -16.79
CA THR A 296 19.62 40.92 -15.72
C THR A 296 20.96 40.40 -15.21
N ASP A 297 20.94 39.71 -14.06
CA ASP A 297 22.03 38.94 -13.47
C ASP A 297 21.52 37.56 -13.00
N ALA A 298 22.45 36.68 -12.61
CA ALA A 298 22.09 35.31 -12.16
C ALA A 298 21.15 35.30 -10.96
N ALA A 299 21.26 36.24 -10.02
CA ALA A 299 20.40 36.33 -8.86
C ALA A 299 18.97 36.73 -9.24
N THR A 300 18.84 37.74 -10.10
CA THR A 300 17.53 38.18 -10.66
C THR A 300 16.89 37.06 -11.47
N MET A 301 17.66 36.38 -12.31
CA MET A 301 17.17 35.26 -13.11
C MET A 301 16.64 34.12 -12.24
N ARG A 302 17.39 33.74 -11.19
CA ARG A 302 16.97 32.74 -10.24
C ARG A 302 15.64 33.12 -9.59
N GLN A 303 15.54 34.34 -9.07
CA GLN A 303 14.31 34.79 -8.39
C GLN A 303 13.13 34.81 -9.38
N THR A 304 13.33 35.35 -10.58
CA THR A 304 12.27 35.39 -11.60
C THR A 304 11.84 33.97 -12.02
N ALA A 305 12.78 33.05 -12.19
CA ALA A 305 12.47 31.65 -12.48
C ALA A 305 11.63 31.00 -11.36
N VAL A 306 11.98 31.26 -10.10
CA VAL A 306 11.18 30.79 -8.94
C VAL A 306 9.78 31.41 -8.96
N ASP A 307 9.64 32.70 -9.25
CA ASP A 307 8.35 33.39 -9.30
C ASP A 307 7.47 32.85 -10.45
N ILE A 308 8.05 32.64 -11.65
CA ILE A 308 7.37 32.03 -12.80
C ILE A 308 6.90 30.61 -12.42
N MET A 309 7.80 29.79 -11.91
CA MET A 309 7.48 28.41 -11.55
C MET A 309 6.47 28.35 -10.40
N THR A 310 6.58 29.20 -9.35
CA THR A 310 5.60 29.26 -8.27
C THR A 310 4.19 29.53 -8.79
N ARG A 311 4.06 30.40 -9.79
CA ARG A 311 2.78 30.64 -10.47
C ARG A 311 2.28 29.36 -11.14
N HIS A 312 3.11 28.66 -11.93
CA HIS A 312 2.74 27.43 -12.60
C HIS A 312 2.37 26.30 -11.61
N TYR A 313 3.13 26.15 -10.53
CA TYR A 313 2.78 25.19 -9.45
C TYR A 313 1.42 25.52 -8.82
N SER A 314 1.09 26.82 -8.74
CA SER A 314 -0.18 27.28 -8.16
C SER A 314 -1.38 27.13 -9.10
N THR A 315 -1.16 27.04 -10.43
CA THR A 315 -2.24 27.18 -11.42
C THR A 315 -2.43 25.97 -12.32
N ASP A 316 -1.38 25.47 -12.99
CA ASP A 316 -1.56 24.65 -14.19
C ASP A 316 -0.68 23.41 -14.33
N ILE A 317 0.44 23.26 -13.63
CA ILE A 317 1.27 22.02 -13.73
C ILE A 317 0.43 20.79 -13.33
N PRO A 318 0.19 19.84 -14.25
CA PRO A 318 -0.61 18.66 -13.93
C PRO A 318 0.18 17.67 -13.07
N ALA A 319 -0.52 16.85 -12.32
CA ALA A 319 0.06 15.63 -11.77
C ALA A 319 0.27 14.60 -12.90
N LYS A 320 1.28 13.75 -12.76
CA LYS A 320 1.43 12.59 -13.64
C LYS A 320 0.28 11.61 -13.47
N ASP A 321 -0.08 10.93 -14.55
CA ASP A 321 -1.21 10.01 -14.59
C ASP A 321 -1.14 8.94 -13.49
N GLY A 322 -2.24 8.78 -12.77
CA GLY A 322 -2.38 7.80 -11.70
C GLY A 322 -1.62 8.11 -10.40
N MET A 323 -0.90 9.24 -10.31
CA MET A 323 -0.15 9.58 -9.07
C MET A 323 -1.06 10.10 -7.97
N LEU A 324 -2.08 10.90 -8.29
CA LEU A 324 -3.03 11.38 -7.29
C LEU A 324 -3.84 10.23 -6.67
N GLU A 325 -4.28 9.29 -7.49
CA GLU A 325 -4.99 8.09 -7.05
C GLU A 325 -4.10 7.23 -6.16
N LEU A 326 -2.84 7.04 -6.55
CA LEU A 326 -1.86 6.31 -5.74
C LEU A 326 -1.69 6.97 -4.37
N ILE A 327 -1.38 8.27 -4.33
CA ILE A 327 -1.10 9.01 -3.10
C ILE A 327 -2.32 8.96 -2.15
N ARG A 328 -3.53 9.19 -2.67
CA ARG A 328 -4.75 9.13 -1.86
C ARG A 328 -5.02 7.72 -1.33
N ARG A 329 -4.88 6.70 -2.18
CA ARG A 329 -5.04 5.30 -1.77
C ARG A 329 -4.05 4.90 -0.68
N GLU A 330 -2.78 5.25 -0.83
CA GLU A 330 -1.75 4.94 0.18
C GLU A 330 -1.97 5.72 1.48
N HIS A 331 -2.42 6.96 1.40
CA HIS A 331 -2.83 7.74 2.57
C HIS A 331 -4.00 7.08 3.31
N GLU A 332 -5.04 6.68 2.58
CA GLU A 332 -6.20 5.97 3.14
C GLU A 332 -5.82 4.60 3.73
N ALA A 333 -4.81 3.95 3.18
CA ALA A 333 -4.23 2.70 3.71
C ALA A 333 -3.39 2.92 4.98
N GLY A 334 -3.12 4.17 5.37
CA GLY A 334 -2.31 4.53 6.53
C GLY A 334 -0.82 4.46 6.32
N SER A 335 -0.37 4.46 5.06
CA SER A 335 1.04 4.57 4.69
C SER A 335 1.61 5.92 5.15
N CYS A 336 2.86 5.94 5.61
CA CYS A 336 3.57 7.17 5.91
C CYS A 336 4.31 7.64 4.65
N MET A 337 4.08 8.90 4.28
CA MET A 337 4.64 9.46 3.04
C MET A 337 5.36 10.77 3.32
N CYS A 338 6.50 10.97 2.66
CA CYS A 338 7.16 12.27 2.63
C CYS A 338 7.62 12.59 1.22
N ILE A 339 7.89 13.88 1.00
CA ILE A 339 8.49 14.38 -0.25
C ILE A 339 9.96 14.68 0.01
N PHE A 340 10.82 14.35 -0.97
CA PHE A 340 12.20 14.81 -1.03
C PHE A 340 12.48 15.41 -2.40
N THR A 341 12.63 16.73 -2.48
CA THR A 341 12.70 17.46 -3.73
C THR A 341 13.85 18.48 -3.77
N SER A 342 14.27 18.82 -4.98
CA SER A 342 15.18 19.95 -5.24
C SER A 342 14.46 21.29 -5.38
N SER A 343 13.13 21.29 -5.46
CA SER A 343 12.32 22.50 -5.63
C SER A 343 12.16 23.28 -4.32
N ASP A 344 11.94 24.58 -4.44
CA ASP A 344 11.69 25.46 -3.31
C ASP A 344 10.40 25.09 -2.60
N ARG A 345 10.40 25.19 -1.26
CA ARG A 345 9.28 24.83 -0.41
C ARG A 345 7.98 25.52 -0.82
N GLY A 346 8.03 26.79 -1.24
CA GLY A 346 6.86 27.53 -1.69
C GLY A 346 6.19 26.93 -2.93
N CYS A 347 6.98 26.45 -3.89
CA CYS A 347 6.49 25.75 -5.07
C CYS A 347 5.77 24.45 -4.69
N VAL A 348 6.40 23.67 -3.79
CA VAL A 348 5.83 22.40 -3.31
C VAL A 348 4.50 22.63 -2.63
N ASP A 349 4.44 23.51 -1.65
CA ASP A 349 3.22 23.82 -0.89
C ASP A 349 2.09 24.33 -1.81
N ALA A 350 2.41 25.17 -2.80
CA ALA A 350 1.44 25.68 -3.77
C ALA A 350 0.81 24.55 -4.60
N ALA A 351 1.62 23.62 -5.14
CA ALA A 351 1.12 22.51 -5.92
C ALA A 351 0.31 21.52 -5.10
N LEU A 352 0.79 21.12 -3.92
CA LEU A 352 0.10 20.16 -3.05
C LEU A 352 -1.27 20.68 -2.60
N ASN A 353 -1.35 21.98 -2.24
CA ASN A 353 -2.62 22.63 -1.88
C ASN A 353 -3.59 22.67 -3.07
N ARG A 354 -3.13 23.05 -4.26
CA ARG A 354 -3.95 23.08 -5.48
C ARG A 354 -4.48 21.69 -5.84
N LEU A 355 -3.66 20.65 -5.70
CA LEU A 355 -4.04 19.27 -6.03
C LEU A 355 -4.84 18.58 -4.91
N GLY A 356 -4.98 19.22 -3.74
CA GLY A 356 -5.71 18.67 -2.60
C GLY A 356 -5.10 17.38 -2.04
N ILE A 357 -3.76 17.34 -1.95
CA ILE A 357 -2.98 16.20 -1.42
C ILE A 357 -1.98 16.62 -0.34
N ALA A 358 -2.00 17.86 0.12
CA ALA A 358 -1.07 18.33 1.14
C ALA A 358 -1.14 17.49 2.43
N ASP A 359 -2.35 17.16 2.87
CA ASP A 359 -2.60 16.37 4.09
C ASP A 359 -2.21 14.88 3.93
N CYS A 360 -1.87 14.43 2.72
CA CYS A 360 -1.42 13.07 2.48
C CYS A 360 0.05 12.86 2.92
N PHE A 361 0.82 13.92 3.07
CA PHE A 361 2.23 13.84 3.40
C PHE A 361 2.51 14.19 4.86
N ASN A 362 3.25 13.32 5.54
CA ASN A 362 3.66 13.54 6.94
C ASN A 362 4.78 14.56 7.06
N ASN A 363 5.62 14.73 6.02
CA ASN A 363 6.67 15.74 5.97
C ASN A 363 7.09 16.04 4.52
N ILE A 364 7.75 17.18 4.36
CA ILE A 364 8.35 17.62 3.10
C ILE A 364 9.78 18.03 3.39
N PHE A 365 10.73 17.41 2.70
CA PHE A 365 12.15 17.72 2.76
C PHE A 365 12.58 18.31 1.41
N THR A 366 13.21 19.45 1.46
CA THR A 366 13.93 20.01 0.32
C THR A 366 15.44 19.72 0.45
N VAL A 367 16.17 19.89 -0.62
CA VAL A 367 17.65 19.77 -0.59
C VAL A 367 18.31 20.81 0.35
N TYR A 368 17.57 21.82 0.80
CA TYR A 368 18.04 22.82 1.79
C TYR A 368 17.83 22.38 3.24
N ASP A 369 16.95 21.41 3.50
CA ASP A 369 16.65 20.87 4.83
C ASP A 369 17.60 19.72 5.22
N ILE A 370 18.34 19.19 4.24
CA ILE A 370 19.23 18.03 4.36
C ILE A 370 20.65 18.46 3.98
N PRO A 371 21.69 18.08 4.75
CA PRO A 371 23.08 18.49 4.48
C PRO A 371 23.70 17.80 3.25
N TYR A 372 22.97 16.94 2.58
CA TYR A 372 23.37 16.18 1.40
C TYR A 372 22.39 16.40 0.25
N ASN A 373 22.91 16.44 -0.98
CA ASN A 373 22.05 16.46 -2.16
C ASN A 373 21.54 15.05 -2.55
N LYS A 374 20.64 14.96 -3.50
CA LYS A 374 20.06 13.69 -3.97
C LYS A 374 21.07 12.69 -4.59
N LYS A 375 22.28 13.14 -4.92
CA LYS A 375 23.35 12.25 -5.43
C LYS A 375 24.08 11.49 -4.31
N ASN A 376 23.77 11.77 -3.04
CA ASN A 376 24.39 11.14 -1.90
C ASN A 376 23.39 10.20 -1.19
N PRO A 377 23.68 8.89 -1.06
CA PRO A 377 22.80 7.94 -0.36
C PRO A 377 22.42 8.34 1.07
N GLU A 378 23.30 9.10 1.74
CA GLU A 378 23.05 9.54 3.12
C GLU A 378 21.89 10.54 3.23
N SER A 379 21.49 11.20 2.13
CA SER A 379 20.31 12.06 2.13
C SER A 379 19.02 11.24 2.39
N TYR A 380 18.84 10.15 1.66
CA TYR A 380 17.69 9.26 1.81
C TYR A 380 17.71 8.54 3.17
N LYS A 381 18.89 8.09 3.65
CA LYS A 381 19.02 7.46 4.98
C LYS A 381 18.65 8.41 6.11
N LEU A 382 19.11 9.67 6.04
CA LEU A 382 18.76 10.69 7.03
C LEU A 382 17.27 11.01 7.04
N ILE A 383 16.63 11.04 5.88
CA ILE A 383 15.17 11.18 5.76
C ILE A 383 14.48 9.99 6.40
N ALA A 384 14.92 8.77 6.12
CA ALA A 384 14.37 7.55 6.72
C ALA A 384 14.52 7.57 8.25
N GLU A 385 15.66 8.01 8.78
CA GLU A 385 15.88 8.19 10.22
C GLU A 385 14.89 9.18 10.82
N LYS A 386 14.73 10.38 10.21
CA LYS A 386 13.81 11.43 10.67
C LYS A 386 12.34 10.99 10.62
N MET A 387 11.98 10.14 9.65
CA MET A 387 10.63 9.61 9.45
C MET A 387 10.40 8.29 10.19
N HIS A 388 11.42 7.72 10.84
CA HIS A 388 11.41 6.38 11.44
C HIS A 388 11.06 5.27 10.44
N PHE A 389 11.49 5.45 9.20
CA PHE A 389 11.33 4.48 8.13
C PHE A 389 12.44 3.43 8.17
N LYS A 390 12.14 2.22 7.69
CA LYS A 390 13.13 1.17 7.46
C LYS A 390 13.42 1.09 5.96
N PRO A 391 14.66 1.37 5.51
CA PRO A 391 14.98 1.43 4.07
C PRO A 391 14.49 0.22 3.27
N GLU A 392 14.64 -1.00 3.80
CA GLU A 392 14.27 -2.24 3.14
C GLU A 392 12.75 -2.40 2.90
N TYR A 393 11.91 -1.60 3.57
CA TYR A 393 10.44 -1.57 3.42
C TYR A 393 9.92 -0.26 2.83
N THR A 394 10.82 0.71 2.60
CA THR A 394 10.48 2.05 2.12
C THR A 394 10.67 2.15 0.61
N TRP A 395 9.68 2.66 -0.07
CA TRP A 395 9.68 2.89 -1.50
C TRP A 395 10.10 4.32 -1.83
N VAL A 396 11.06 4.47 -2.71
CA VAL A 396 11.45 5.76 -3.29
C VAL A 396 10.90 5.84 -4.71
N TYR A 397 10.06 6.84 -4.97
CA TYR A 397 9.54 7.18 -6.28
C TYR A 397 10.39 8.29 -6.87
N GLU A 398 10.99 8.04 -8.02
CA GLU A 398 12.01 8.94 -8.60
C GLU A 398 12.07 8.72 -10.12
N ASP A 399 12.38 9.77 -10.89
CA ASP A 399 12.50 9.73 -12.35
C ASP A 399 13.95 9.88 -12.84
N VAL A 400 14.87 10.41 -12.01
CA VAL A 400 16.25 10.66 -12.43
C VAL A 400 17.24 9.60 -11.95
N LEU A 401 18.16 9.20 -12.83
CA LEU A 401 19.13 8.12 -12.59
C LEU A 401 19.91 8.29 -11.29
N HIS A 402 20.47 9.48 -11.03
CA HIS A 402 21.33 9.69 -9.85
C HIS A 402 20.55 9.63 -8.53
N GLY A 403 19.27 10.01 -8.50
CA GLY A 403 18.39 9.85 -7.35
C GLY A 403 18.10 8.37 -7.07
N ILE A 404 17.79 7.63 -8.14
CA ILE A 404 17.55 6.19 -8.12
C ILE A 404 18.78 5.42 -7.63
N GLU A 405 19.98 5.71 -8.17
CA GLU A 405 21.24 5.10 -7.73
C GLU A 405 21.51 5.35 -6.25
N SER A 406 21.32 6.59 -5.79
CA SER A 406 21.53 6.97 -4.40
C SER A 406 20.54 6.27 -3.45
N ALA A 407 19.27 6.24 -3.79
CA ALA A 407 18.27 5.53 -2.99
C ALA A 407 18.54 4.01 -2.98
N ARG A 408 18.92 3.42 -4.11
CA ARG A 408 19.30 2.00 -4.20
C ARG A 408 20.50 1.67 -3.31
N GLN A 409 21.55 2.49 -3.35
CA GLN A 409 22.71 2.36 -2.46
C GLN A 409 22.35 2.57 -0.99
N GLY A 410 21.32 3.35 -0.70
CA GLY A 410 20.73 3.52 0.63
C GLY A 410 19.96 2.30 1.14
N GLY A 411 19.70 1.29 0.30
CA GLY A 411 18.97 0.07 0.66
C GLY A 411 17.45 0.17 0.47
N PHE A 412 16.98 1.18 -0.25
CA PHE A 412 15.56 1.42 -0.50
C PHE A 412 15.02 0.59 -1.66
N LYS A 413 13.71 0.40 -1.68
CA LYS A 413 12.95 -0.08 -2.82
C LYS A 413 12.68 1.05 -3.79
N ILE A 414 12.81 0.78 -5.09
CA ILE A 414 12.73 1.81 -6.13
C ILE A 414 11.51 1.59 -7.00
N CYS A 415 10.67 2.60 -7.12
CA CYS A 415 9.70 2.73 -8.19
C CYS A 415 10.17 3.83 -9.15
N ALA A 416 10.63 3.43 -10.32
CA ALA A 416 11.03 4.37 -11.36
C ALA A 416 9.79 4.93 -12.07
N VAL A 417 9.71 6.26 -12.13
CA VAL A 417 8.64 6.97 -12.85
C VAL A 417 9.21 7.51 -14.15
N TYR A 418 8.56 7.23 -15.28
CA TYR A 418 9.04 7.72 -16.56
C TYR A 418 8.88 9.23 -16.68
N ASP A 419 9.96 9.87 -17.10
CA ASP A 419 9.96 11.25 -17.61
C ASP A 419 10.75 11.34 -18.92
N GLU A 420 10.34 12.25 -19.82
CA GLU A 420 11.01 12.42 -21.13
C GLU A 420 12.45 12.91 -20.96
N ASP A 421 12.75 13.70 -19.94
CA ASP A 421 14.11 14.18 -19.63
C ASP A 421 15.05 13.06 -19.20
N SER A 422 14.51 11.97 -18.65
CA SER A 422 15.28 10.78 -18.25
C SER A 422 15.38 9.72 -19.34
N LYS A 423 14.76 9.92 -20.48
CA LYS A 423 14.68 8.96 -21.60
C LYS A 423 16.02 8.36 -22.00
N LYS A 424 17.08 9.14 -22.07
CA LYS A 424 18.43 8.68 -22.44
C LYS A 424 19.02 7.65 -21.48
N HIS A 425 18.60 7.69 -20.21
CA HIS A 425 19.03 6.79 -19.14
C HIS A 425 17.97 5.74 -18.76
N TRP A 426 16.84 5.71 -19.47
CA TRP A 426 15.71 4.89 -19.07
C TRP A 426 16.02 3.38 -18.94
N ASN A 427 16.86 2.85 -19.80
CA ASN A 427 17.28 1.44 -19.70
C ASN A 427 18.11 1.16 -18.42
N GLU A 428 18.96 2.09 -18.02
CA GLU A 428 19.76 2.00 -16.77
C GLU A 428 18.84 2.14 -15.56
N ILE A 429 17.91 3.07 -15.59
CA ILE A 429 16.88 3.29 -14.58
C ILE A 429 16.03 2.03 -14.38
N CYS A 430 15.53 1.44 -15.46
CA CYS A 430 14.74 0.21 -15.39
C CYS A 430 15.52 -0.99 -14.81
N ALA A 431 16.83 -1.04 -15.02
CA ALA A 431 17.67 -2.10 -14.46
C ALA A 431 17.86 -2.00 -12.93
N LEU A 432 17.69 -0.80 -12.37
CA LEU A 432 17.82 -0.52 -10.94
C LEU A 432 16.49 -0.54 -10.19
N ALA A 433 15.36 -0.44 -10.90
CA ALA A 433 14.05 -0.35 -10.31
C ALA A 433 13.47 -1.72 -9.89
N ASP A 434 12.72 -1.74 -8.78
CA ASP A 434 11.90 -2.88 -8.35
C ASP A 434 10.51 -2.81 -9.00
N GLU A 435 9.99 -1.59 -9.24
CA GLU A 435 8.74 -1.31 -9.96
C GLU A 435 8.97 -0.19 -10.99
N ILE A 436 8.20 -0.19 -12.06
CA ILE A 436 8.27 0.81 -13.14
C ILE A 436 6.88 1.37 -13.39
N ARG A 437 6.78 2.71 -13.45
CA ARG A 437 5.60 3.44 -13.90
C ARG A 437 5.94 4.17 -15.20
N ASP A 438 5.52 3.58 -16.29
CA ASP A 438 5.71 4.13 -17.64
C ASP A 438 4.34 4.33 -18.29
N ILE A 439 3.86 5.57 -18.28
CA ILE A 439 2.54 5.96 -18.83
C ILE A 439 2.40 5.74 -20.33
N ARG A 440 3.50 5.54 -21.08
CA ARG A 440 3.46 5.28 -22.53
C ARG A 440 2.94 3.88 -22.86
N ASN A 441 2.86 2.99 -21.88
CA ASN A 441 2.46 1.59 -22.03
C ASN A 441 1.05 1.29 -21.52
N ASN A 442 0.24 2.31 -21.24
CA ASN A 442 -1.15 2.20 -20.83
C ASN A 442 -2.12 2.38 -22.02
#